data_d36d33bf4ce111fcedcb28cc09892337
#
_entry.id   d36d33bf4ce111fcedcb28cc09892337
#
_cell.length_a   1.000
_cell.length_b   1.000
_cell.length_c   1.000
_cell.angle_alpha   90.00
_cell.angle_beta   90.00
_cell.angle_gamma   90.00
#
_symmetry.space_group_name_H-M   'P 1'
#
loop_
_entity.id
_entity.type
_entity.pdbx_description
1 polymer ?
#
loop_
_entity_poly.entity_id
_entity_poly.type
_entity_poly.pdbx_seq_one_letter_code
_entity_poly.pdbx_strand_id
1 'polypeptide(L)'
;MEKEIIYPESELLDFNFPTEKPSIIKVIGVGGGGGNAVTHMYLEGAIRDVSFVLCNTDNQALLKSEVPIKIQLGKTTTEGLGAGGIPEIGRLAAEESVGDLEKLLSDGTKMAFITAGMGGGTGTGAAPVVARVAKDMGILTVGIVTIPFLFEGVKKIIQALKGVEEIRKNVDALLVINNERLRDIYYDMDIPNAFAKADDTLTIAAKSISEIITVTGYINLDFADVNTILRNGGVAIMSNGLGRGENRVSAAIHNTLHSPLLNNNDVFKAKKILLNITFGTVQPLMMEEMNEVHDFMGKFNSDIEVIWGTALDQELDDNVKITILATGFGIEDVVPLTEIENGKRKVLENTEIIRKAEGELQNSEEEEKWIRYLLKKYYGEDISAGMTKTRPKPFIFNLNNLDDNEIIDAVISHPPYNRSSQLMLNIARKAEARRAAVAE
;
A
#
# COMPACT_ATOMS: atom_id res chain seq x y z
N MET A 1 26.97 53.05 59.86
CA MET A 1 26.34 51.71 59.84
C MET A 1 25.34 51.72 58.72
N GLU A 2 25.79 51.34 57.52
CA GLU A 2 24.93 51.14 56.36
C GLU A 2 24.30 49.74 56.46
N LYS A 3 23.01 49.69 56.42
CA LYS A 3 22.26 48.40 56.38
C LYS A 3 22.30 47.89 54.95
N GLU A 4 23.05 46.81 54.70
CA GLU A 4 22.91 46.02 53.51
C GLU A 4 21.53 45.41 53.41
N ILE A 5 20.81 45.80 52.39
CA ILE A 5 19.52 45.18 52.02
C ILE A 5 19.85 43.92 51.25
N ILE A 6 19.79 42.75 51.89
CA ILE A 6 19.85 41.43 51.24
C ILE A 6 18.55 41.21 50.51
N TYR A 7 18.53 41.29 49.16
CA TYR A 7 17.45 40.81 48.34
C TYR A 7 17.44 39.29 48.41
N PRO A 8 16.30 38.65 48.66
CA PRO A 8 16.22 37.18 48.51
C PRO A 8 16.55 36.83 47.07
N GLU A 9 17.41 35.84 46.86
CA GLU A 9 17.65 35.22 45.58
C GLU A 9 16.27 34.86 44.97
N SER A 10 15.91 35.50 43.85
CA SER A 10 14.74 35.14 43.09
C SER A 10 14.85 33.68 42.73
N GLU A 11 13.99 32.81 43.28
CA GLU A 11 13.74 31.50 42.75
C GLU A 11 13.42 31.67 41.27
N LEU A 12 14.43 31.45 40.43
CA LEU A 12 14.23 31.27 38.99
C LEU A 12 13.35 30.04 38.88
N LEU A 13 12.06 30.25 38.65
CA LEU A 13 11.19 29.20 38.23
C LEU A 13 11.79 28.63 36.94
N ASP A 14 12.41 27.45 37.04
CA ASP A 14 12.83 26.67 35.92
C ASP A 14 11.56 26.30 35.14
N PHE A 15 11.21 27.12 34.16
CA PHE A 15 10.19 26.79 33.18
C PHE A 15 10.81 25.75 32.24
N ASN A 16 10.88 24.51 32.72
CA ASN A 16 11.08 23.35 31.86
C ASN A 16 9.80 23.16 31.02
N PHE A 17 9.59 24.04 30.06
CA PHE A 17 8.68 23.73 28.97
C PHE A 17 9.33 22.56 28.21
N PRO A 18 8.62 21.46 27.98
CA PRO A 18 9.07 20.47 27.04
C PRO A 18 9.32 21.21 25.71
N THR A 19 10.58 21.34 25.34
CA THR A 19 11.06 22.07 24.16
C THR A 19 10.65 21.37 22.86
N GLU A 20 10.16 20.15 22.94
CA GLU A 20 9.61 19.41 21.80
C GLU A 20 8.09 19.36 21.91
N LYS A 21 7.41 20.13 21.07
CA LYS A 21 5.98 19.93 20.85
C LYS A 21 5.81 18.50 20.33
N PRO A 22 4.90 17.71 20.90
CA PRO A 22 4.65 16.37 20.38
C PRO A 22 4.26 16.51 18.90
N SER A 23 4.88 15.71 18.04
CA SER A 23 4.56 15.69 16.62
C SER A 23 3.10 15.33 16.42
N ILE A 24 2.41 16.09 15.56
CA ILE A 24 1.02 15.80 15.18
C ILE A 24 0.91 14.63 14.19
N ILE A 25 2.04 14.16 13.65
CA ILE A 25 2.13 13.10 12.64
C ILE A 25 2.81 11.89 13.24
N LYS A 26 2.21 10.72 13.10
CA LYS A 26 2.82 9.43 13.44
C LYS A 26 3.01 8.56 12.20
N VAL A 27 4.15 7.88 12.13
CA VAL A 27 4.43 6.83 11.14
C VAL A 27 4.49 5.51 11.88
N ILE A 28 3.51 4.64 11.61
CA ILE A 28 3.30 3.38 12.32
C ILE A 28 3.61 2.21 11.38
N GLY A 29 4.70 1.50 11.65
CA GLY A 29 5.10 0.30 10.93
C GLY A 29 4.44 -0.95 11.52
N VAL A 30 3.64 -1.66 10.73
CA VAL A 30 2.91 -2.85 11.17
C VAL A 30 3.49 -4.12 10.55
N GLY A 31 3.90 -5.05 11.41
CA GLY A 31 4.53 -6.32 11.04
C GLY A 31 5.96 -6.17 10.54
N GLY A 32 6.53 -7.23 9.96
CA GLY A 32 7.93 -7.25 9.54
C GLY A 32 8.25 -6.22 8.46
N GLY A 33 7.54 -6.22 7.34
CA GLY A 33 7.79 -5.29 6.23
C GLY A 33 7.57 -3.82 6.63
N GLY A 34 6.44 -3.51 7.28
CA GLY A 34 6.20 -2.15 7.77
C GLY A 34 7.21 -1.71 8.84
N GLY A 35 7.62 -2.65 9.70
CA GLY A 35 8.64 -2.42 10.71
C GLY A 35 10.01 -2.11 10.11
N ASN A 36 10.41 -2.84 9.07
CA ASN A 36 11.68 -2.60 8.36
C ASN A 36 11.67 -1.20 7.71
N ALA A 37 10.60 -0.86 6.99
CA ALA A 37 10.47 0.44 6.35
C ALA A 37 10.54 1.60 7.36
N VAL A 38 9.84 1.51 8.49
CA VAL A 38 9.85 2.54 9.53
C VAL A 38 11.21 2.61 10.23
N THR A 39 11.87 1.46 10.45
CA THR A 39 13.24 1.46 11.01
C THR A 39 14.23 2.14 10.07
N HIS A 40 14.11 1.89 8.76
CA HIS A 40 14.90 2.54 7.73
C HIS A 40 14.67 4.07 7.72
N MET A 41 13.40 4.51 7.72
CA MET A 41 13.03 5.93 7.81
C MET A 41 13.63 6.62 9.04
N TYR A 42 13.61 5.93 10.18
CA TYR A 42 14.14 6.45 11.45
C TYR A 42 15.67 6.59 11.42
N LEU A 43 16.37 5.56 10.93
CA LEU A 43 17.84 5.54 10.89
C LEU A 43 18.42 6.57 9.91
N GLU A 44 17.78 6.76 8.78
CA GLU A 44 18.18 7.77 7.79
C GLU A 44 17.87 9.20 8.24
N GLY A 45 17.06 9.39 9.29
CA GLY A 45 16.57 10.72 9.68
C GLY A 45 15.79 11.40 8.55
N ALA A 46 15.18 10.57 7.69
CA ALA A 46 14.61 11.01 6.41
C ALA A 46 13.41 11.94 6.55
N ILE A 47 12.69 11.87 7.68
CA ILE A 47 11.46 12.63 7.91
C ILE A 47 11.57 13.35 9.24
N ARG A 48 11.45 14.69 9.20
CA ARG A 48 11.46 15.55 10.39
C ARG A 48 10.07 15.75 10.95
N ASP A 49 9.99 16.11 12.22
CA ASP A 49 8.74 16.47 12.92
C ASP A 49 7.65 15.37 12.87
N VAL A 50 8.07 14.09 12.89
CA VAL A 50 7.18 12.93 12.98
C VAL A 50 7.60 12.02 14.13
N SER A 51 6.65 11.29 14.70
CA SER A 51 6.91 10.23 15.67
C SER A 51 6.85 8.87 14.99
N PHE A 52 7.87 8.04 15.19
CA PHE A 52 7.93 6.69 14.63
C PHE A 52 7.50 5.65 15.65
N VAL A 53 6.69 4.69 15.20
CA VAL A 53 6.12 3.63 16.04
C VAL A 53 6.22 2.29 15.33
N LEU A 54 6.54 1.24 16.05
CA LEU A 54 6.48 -0.14 15.57
C LEU A 54 5.39 -0.93 16.28
N CYS A 55 4.58 -1.62 15.48
CA CYS A 55 3.57 -2.56 15.95
C CYS A 55 3.86 -3.95 15.34
N ASN A 56 4.16 -4.94 16.16
CA ASN A 56 4.45 -6.29 15.67
C ASN A 56 3.98 -7.36 16.66
N THR A 57 3.66 -8.55 16.14
CA THR A 57 3.40 -9.75 16.93
C THR A 57 4.68 -10.51 17.29
N ASP A 58 5.80 -10.21 16.61
CA ASP A 58 7.12 -10.76 16.86
C ASP A 58 7.92 -9.83 17.77
N ASN A 59 8.14 -10.25 19.02
CA ASN A 59 8.86 -9.47 20.02
C ASN A 59 10.36 -9.36 19.69
N GLN A 60 10.95 -10.37 19.05
CA GLN A 60 12.37 -10.33 18.70
C GLN A 60 12.64 -9.27 17.62
N ALA A 61 11.73 -9.15 16.64
CA ALA A 61 11.81 -8.10 15.63
C ALA A 61 11.69 -6.70 16.24
N LEU A 62 10.81 -6.51 17.23
CA LEU A 62 10.69 -5.26 17.97
C LEU A 62 11.95 -4.90 18.74
N LEU A 63 12.56 -5.86 19.43
CA LEU A 63 13.77 -5.63 20.24
C LEU A 63 15.00 -5.24 19.40
N LYS A 64 15.10 -5.74 18.17
CA LYS A 64 16.22 -5.44 17.27
C LYS A 64 16.20 -4.03 16.68
N SER A 65 15.03 -3.41 16.61
CA SER A 65 14.90 -2.06 16.02
C SER A 65 15.32 -0.97 16.99
N GLU A 66 15.86 0.12 16.47
CA GLU A 66 16.24 1.33 17.22
C GLU A 66 15.09 2.32 17.40
N VAL A 67 13.94 2.09 16.73
CA VAL A 67 12.75 2.95 16.88
C VAL A 67 12.29 2.96 18.34
N PRO A 68 12.10 4.14 18.96
CA PRO A 68 11.89 4.23 20.39
C PRO A 68 10.53 3.72 20.87
N ILE A 69 9.47 3.92 20.08
CA ILE A 69 8.11 3.54 20.47
C ILE A 69 7.73 2.21 19.82
N LYS A 70 7.40 1.23 20.65
CA LYS A 70 7.13 -0.14 20.22
C LYS A 70 5.90 -0.69 20.91
N ILE A 71 5.00 -1.32 20.16
CA ILE A 71 3.84 -2.04 20.69
C ILE A 71 3.92 -3.49 20.25
N GLN A 72 3.99 -4.38 21.19
CA GLN A 72 3.79 -5.82 20.96
C GLN A 72 2.30 -6.10 20.85
N LEU A 73 1.87 -6.51 19.65
CA LEU A 73 0.49 -6.90 19.40
C LEU A 73 0.23 -8.33 19.85
N GLY A 74 -0.93 -8.56 20.53
CA GLY A 74 -1.39 -9.89 20.87
C GLY A 74 -0.45 -10.63 21.83
N LYS A 75 -0.15 -10.02 22.96
CA LYS A 75 0.74 -10.61 23.98
C LYS A 75 0.29 -12.00 24.40
N THR A 76 -1.01 -12.23 24.47
CA THR A 76 -1.62 -13.53 24.80
C THR A 76 -1.80 -14.38 23.54
N THR A 77 -2.29 -13.78 22.46
CA THR A 77 -2.61 -14.49 21.19
C THR A 77 -1.39 -15.10 20.52
N THR A 78 -0.23 -14.41 20.54
CA THR A 78 0.98 -14.85 19.82
C THR A 78 2.17 -15.15 20.72
N GLU A 79 2.09 -14.81 22.01
CA GLU A 79 3.18 -14.98 22.97
C GLU A 79 4.53 -14.36 22.49
N GLY A 80 4.47 -13.38 21.57
CA GLY A 80 5.65 -12.76 20.96
C GLY A 80 6.34 -13.57 19.88
N LEU A 81 5.77 -14.69 19.42
CA LEU A 81 6.34 -15.60 18.42
C LEU A 81 5.94 -15.25 16.98
N GLY A 82 5.13 -14.20 16.79
CA GLY A 82 4.64 -13.79 15.49
C GLY A 82 3.33 -14.47 15.08
N ALA A 83 2.79 -14.06 13.92
CA ALA A 83 1.51 -14.56 13.39
C ALA A 83 1.63 -15.78 12.45
N GLY A 84 2.82 -16.33 12.26
CA GLY A 84 3.04 -17.55 11.45
C GLY A 84 2.59 -17.45 9.98
N GLY A 85 2.55 -16.23 9.40
CA GLY A 85 2.05 -16.01 8.04
C GLY A 85 0.53 -16.08 7.89
N ILE A 86 -0.24 -16.14 8.99
CA ILE A 86 -1.70 -16.24 9.01
C ILE A 86 -2.31 -14.89 9.37
N PRO A 87 -3.00 -14.20 8.42
CA PRO A 87 -3.57 -12.86 8.67
C PRO A 87 -4.59 -12.84 9.83
N GLU A 88 -5.38 -13.89 9.98
CA GLU A 88 -6.38 -13.96 11.03
C GLU A 88 -5.75 -13.89 12.42
N ILE A 89 -4.60 -14.55 12.64
CA ILE A 89 -3.84 -14.44 13.89
C ILE A 89 -3.34 -13.01 14.10
N GLY A 90 -2.83 -12.37 13.04
CA GLY A 90 -2.42 -10.97 13.08
C GLY A 90 -3.57 -10.03 13.44
N ARG A 91 -4.76 -10.27 12.88
CA ARG A 91 -5.99 -9.51 13.19
C ARG A 91 -6.38 -9.65 14.65
N LEU A 92 -6.49 -10.88 15.15
CA LEU A 92 -6.84 -11.17 16.55
C LEU A 92 -5.83 -10.56 17.53
N ALA A 93 -4.53 -10.60 17.21
CA ALA A 93 -3.48 -9.99 18.00
C ALA A 93 -3.61 -8.47 18.08
N ALA A 94 -4.02 -7.82 16.99
CA ALA A 94 -4.27 -6.38 16.97
C ALA A 94 -5.55 -6.01 17.73
N GLU A 95 -6.61 -6.82 17.62
CA GLU A 95 -7.85 -6.63 18.38
C GLU A 95 -7.61 -6.74 19.89
N GLU A 96 -6.77 -7.68 20.35
CA GLU A 96 -6.34 -7.78 21.76
C GLU A 96 -5.65 -6.48 22.23
N SER A 97 -4.97 -5.77 21.33
CA SER A 97 -4.12 -4.64 21.67
C SER A 97 -4.76 -3.26 21.38
N VAL A 98 -6.07 -3.20 21.10
CA VAL A 98 -6.78 -1.95 20.77
C VAL A 98 -6.58 -0.88 21.84
N GLY A 99 -6.67 -1.22 23.12
CA GLY A 99 -6.47 -0.28 24.23
C GLY A 99 -5.06 0.34 24.27
N ASP A 100 -4.01 -0.43 23.92
CA ASP A 100 -2.65 0.09 23.82
C ASP A 100 -2.52 1.04 22.62
N LEU A 101 -3.20 0.74 21.49
CA LEU A 101 -3.24 1.59 20.30
C LEU A 101 -3.98 2.90 20.53
N GLU A 102 -5.13 2.87 21.18
CA GLU A 102 -5.91 4.06 21.56
C GLU A 102 -5.08 4.98 22.48
N LYS A 103 -4.41 4.41 23.48
CA LYS A 103 -3.54 5.16 24.37
C LYS A 103 -2.37 5.82 23.62
N LEU A 104 -1.74 5.10 22.69
CA LEU A 104 -0.68 5.63 21.83
C LEU A 104 -1.14 6.85 21.03
N LEU A 105 -2.36 6.81 20.50
CA LEU A 105 -2.91 7.80 19.58
C LEU A 105 -3.60 8.99 20.29
N SER A 106 -3.77 8.92 21.63
CA SER A 106 -4.46 9.96 22.43
C SER A 106 -3.59 11.16 22.79
N ASP A 107 -2.34 11.22 22.32
CA ASP A 107 -1.35 12.25 22.68
C ASP A 107 -1.44 13.55 21.84
N GLY A 108 -2.52 13.74 21.10
CA GLY A 108 -2.70 14.90 20.22
C GLY A 108 -2.37 14.65 18.76
N THR A 109 -2.14 13.39 18.39
CA THR A 109 -1.93 12.97 17.00
C THR A 109 -3.11 13.40 16.11
N LYS A 110 -2.80 14.01 14.96
CA LYS A 110 -3.79 14.47 13.98
C LYS A 110 -3.75 13.65 12.69
N MET A 111 -2.58 13.05 12.39
CA MET A 111 -2.37 12.24 11.19
C MET A 111 -1.57 10.99 11.54
N ALA A 112 -1.96 9.87 10.96
CA ALA A 112 -1.26 8.59 11.09
C ALA A 112 -1.03 7.97 9.71
N PHE A 113 0.25 7.71 9.40
CA PHE A 113 0.63 6.84 8.30
C PHE A 113 0.70 5.40 8.83
N ILE A 114 -0.07 4.51 8.23
CA ILE A 114 -0.03 3.08 8.53
C ILE A 114 0.71 2.38 7.41
N THR A 115 1.95 1.97 7.67
CA THR A 115 2.76 1.27 6.66
C THR A 115 2.86 -0.22 6.97
N ALA A 116 2.65 -1.04 5.94
CA ALA A 116 2.70 -2.49 6.06
C ALA A 116 3.09 -3.17 4.74
N GLY A 117 3.89 -4.23 4.82
CA GLY A 117 4.05 -5.18 3.73
C GLY A 117 2.91 -6.20 3.75
N MET A 118 2.08 -6.18 2.70
CA MET A 118 0.97 -7.12 2.55
C MET A 118 1.45 -8.50 2.09
N GLY A 119 0.71 -9.54 2.46
CA GLY A 119 1.02 -10.94 2.09
C GLY A 119 1.62 -11.77 3.24
N GLY A 120 2.03 -11.14 4.34
CA GLY A 120 2.39 -11.80 5.60
C GLY A 120 1.21 -11.94 6.56
N GLY A 121 1.45 -12.46 7.75
CA GLY A 121 0.41 -12.60 8.80
C GLY A 121 0.11 -11.27 9.46
N THR A 122 1.10 -10.68 10.14
CA THR A 122 0.92 -9.48 10.96
C THR A 122 0.56 -8.25 10.11
N GLY A 123 1.36 -7.92 9.06
CA GLY A 123 1.09 -6.75 8.22
C GLY A 123 -0.31 -6.81 7.59
N THR A 124 -0.68 -7.96 7.02
CA THR A 124 -1.96 -8.14 6.33
C THR A 124 -3.16 -8.11 7.29
N GLY A 125 -3.02 -8.74 8.46
CA GLY A 125 -4.14 -8.87 9.42
C GLY A 125 -4.25 -7.72 10.40
N ALA A 126 -3.14 -7.23 10.93
CA ALA A 126 -3.14 -6.21 11.96
C ALA A 126 -3.25 -4.77 11.42
N ALA A 127 -2.67 -4.46 10.24
CA ALA A 127 -2.70 -3.10 9.71
C ALA A 127 -4.12 -2.55 9.51
N PRO A 128 -5.13 -3.31 9.02
CA PRO A 128 -6.50 -2.84 8.94
C PRO A 128 -7.09 -2.48 10.32
N VAL A 129 -6.75 -3.23 11.38
CA VAL A 129 -7.23 -2.95 12.74
C VAL A 129 -6.58 -1.68 13.29
N VAL A 130 -5.26 -1.53 13.14
CA VAL A 130 -4.54 -0.30 13.55
C VAL A 130 -5.10 0.92 12.83
N ALA A 131 -5.35 0.80 11.53
CA ALA A 131 -5.93 1.87 10.73
C ALA A 131 -7.35 2.22 11.19
N ARG A 132 -8.19 1.23 11.49
CA ARG A 132 -9.53 1.44 12.02
C ARG A 132 -9.50 2.23 13.33
N VAL A 133 -8.67 1.82 14.28
CA VAL A 133 -8.53 2.53 15.56
C VAL A 133 -8.17 3.99 15.35
N ALA A 134 -7.19 4.30 14.50
CA ALA A 134 -6.81 5.67 14.19
C ALA A 134 -7.97 6.47 13.56
N LYS A 135 -8.66 5.87 12.59
CA LYS A 135 -9.78 6.50 11.89
C LYS A 135 -10.97 6.75 12.81
N ASP A 136 -11.33 5.78 13.67
CA ASP A 136 -12.42 5.90 14.64
C ASP A 136 -12.16 7.01 15.68
N MET A 137 -10.90 7.30 15.98
CA MET A 137 -10.47 8.44 16.80
C MET A 137 -10.48 9.79 16.05
N GLY A 138 -10.91 9.82 14.77
CA GLY A 138 -10.98 11.03 13.95
C GLY A 138 -9.63 11.49 13.37
N ILE A 139 -8.57 10.70 13.54
CA ILE A 139 -7.23 10.97 13.01
C ILE A 139 -7.25 10.77 11.49
N LEU A 140 -6.61 11.68 10.73
CA LEU A 140 -6.42 11.48 9.29
C LEU A 140 -5.53 10.26 9.07
N THR A 141 -6.11 9.18 8.56
CA THR A 141 -5.44 7.89 8.44
C THR A 141 -5.08 7.58 7.00
N VAL A 142 -3.78 7.47 6.73
CA VAL A 142 -3.24 7.18 5.40
C VAL A 142 -2.53 5.84 5.42
N GLY A 143 -3.01 4.90 4.62
CA GLY A 143 -2.33 3.63 4.40
C GLY A 143 -1.27 3.75 3.31
N ILE A 144 -0.06 3.27 3.57
CA ILE A 144 0.99 3.14 2.56
C ILE A 144 1.48 1.71 2.61
N VAL A 145 1.07 0.90 1.65
CA VAL A 145 1.29 -0.54 1.68
C VAL A 145 2.00 -1.06 0.45
N THR A 146 2.81 -2.10 0.62
CA THR A 146 3.44 -2.80 -0.50
C THR A 146 2.75 -4.12 -0.77
N ILE A 147 2.66 -4.50 -2.06
CA ILE A 147 2.24 -5.84 -2.48
C ILE A 147 3.45 -6.62 -3.01
N PRO A 148 3.47 -7.97 -2.77
CA PRO A 148 4.65 -8.80 -2.99
C PRO A 148 5.17 -8.82 -4.42
N PHE A 149 6.44 -9.18 -4.60
CA PHE A 149 7.00 -9.59 -5.87
C PHE A 149 6.36 -10.90 -6.37
N LEU A 150 6.38 -11.14 -7.70
CA LEU A 150 5.84 -12.37 -8.30
C LEU A 150 6.52 -13.63 -7.80
N PHE A 151 7.83 -13.59 -7.55
CA PHE A 151 8.58 -14.74 -7.08
C PHE A 151 8.21 -15.17 -5.64
N GLU A 152 7.53 -14.31 -4.87
CA GLU A 152 7.08 -14.67 -3.53
C GLU A 152 5.88 -15.64 -3.53
N GLY A 153 5.28 -15.85 -4.67
CA GLY A 153 4.28 -16.89 -4.90
C GLY A 153 2.83 -16.40 -4.84
N VAL A 154 1.99 -17.05 -5.66
CA VAL A 154 0.59 -16.67 -5.89
C VAL A 154 -0.23 -16.62 -4.60
N LYS A 155 -0.02 -17.57 -3.69
CA LYS A 155 -0.75 -17.61 -2.40
C LYS A 155 -0.52 -16.32 -1.60
N LYS A 156 0.74 -15.85 -1.54
CA LYS A 156 1.11 -14.64 -0.81
C LYS A 156 0.52 -13.39 -1.47
N ILE A 157 0.51 -13.37 -2.80
CA ILE A 157 -0.08 -12.29 -3.59
C ILE A 157 -1.59 -12.19 -3.35
N ILE A 158 -2.33 -13.30 -3.44
CA ILE A 158 -3.77 -13.32 -3.17
C ILE A 158 -4.07 -12.84 -1.75
N GLN A 159 -3.29 -13.30 -0.78
CA GLN A 159 -3.40 -12.86 0.62
C GLN A 159 -3.15 -11.34 0.75
N ALA A 160 -2.14 -10.81 0.05
CA ALA A 160 -1.84 -9.39 0.03
C ALA A 160 -3.00 -8.58 -0.56
N LEU A 161 -3.55 -9.00 -1.69
CA LEU A 161 -4.67 -8.31 -2.34
C LEU A 161 -5.93 -8.28 -1.46
N LYS A 162 -6.24 -9.37 -0.76
CA LYS A 162 -7.31 -9.41 0.24
C LYS A 162 -7.05 -8.40 1.38
N GLY A 163 -5.81 -8.32 1.86
CA GLY A 163 -5.39 -7.35 2.88
C GLY A 163 -5.49 -5.90 2.42
N VAL A 164 -5.13 -5.62 1.16
CA VAL A 164 -5.29 -4.28 0.54
C VAL A 164 -6.74 -3.86 0.51
N GLU A 165 -7.66 -4.74 0.13
CA GLU A 165 -9.10 -4.43 0.12
C GLU A 165 -9.65 -4.23 1.54
N GLU A 166 -9.10 -4.93 2.54
CA GLU A 166 -9.53 -4.77 3.92
C GLU A 166 -9.02 -3.46 4.53
N ILE A 167 -7.74 -3.11 4.36
CA ILE A 167 -7.21 -1.85 4.87
C ILE A 167 -7.86 -0.64 4.19
N ARG A 168 -8.21 -0.74 2.89
CA ARG A 168 -8.88 0.33 2.13
C ARG A 168 -10.17 0.82 2.79
N LYS A 169 -10.91 -0.05 3.45
CA LYS A 169 -12.14 0.29 4.17
C LYS A 169 -11.86 1.11 5.44
N ASN A 170 -10.68 0.95 5.99
CA ASN A 170 -10.28 1.45 7.30
C ASN A 170 -9.34 2.66 7.26
N VAL A 171 -9.03 3.19 6.08
CA VAL A 171 -8.22 4.40 5.90
C VAL A 171 -8.99 5.50 5.18
N ASP A 172 -8.50 6.74 5.25
CA ASP A 172 -9.02 7.85 4.46
C ASP A 172 -8.46 7.84 3.04
N ALA A 173 -7.16 7.56 2.93
CA ALA A 173 -6.45 7.42 1.66
C ALA A 173 -5.53 6.21 1.70
N LEU A 174 -5.40 5.49 0.58
CA LEU A 174 -4.56 4.31 0.45
C LEU A 174 -3.63 4.41 -0.74
N LEU A 175 -2.33 4.41 -0.49
CA LEU A 175 -1.29 4.24 -1.49
C LEU A 175 -0.87 2.77 -1.53
N VAL A 176 -0.93 2.16 -2.72
CA VAL A 176 -0.51 0.78 -2.94
C VAL A 176 0.71 0.77 -3.85
N ILE A 177 1.83 0.31 -3.32
CA ILE A 177 3.09 0.20 -4.02
C ILE A 177 3.26 -1.25 -4.49
N ASN A 178 3.40 -1.44 -5.79
CA ASN A 178 3.63 -2.76 -6.36
C ASN A 178 5.13 -3.02 -6.50
N ASN A 179 5.67 -3.93 -5.68
CA ASN A 179 7.08 -4.28 -5.70
C ASN A 179 7.52 -4.84 -7.08
N GLU A 180 6.62 -5.51 -7.80
CA GLU A 180 6.95 -6.03 -9.14
C GLU A 180 7.30 -4.92 -10.14
N ARG A 181 6.69 -3.72 -9.99
CA ARG A 181 7.03 -2.57 -10.81
C ARG A 181 8.43 -2.02 -10.52
N LEU A 182 8.88 -2.14 -9.27
CA LEU A 182 10.25 -1.78 -8.91
C LEU A 182 11.26 -2.71 -9.58
N ARG A 183 10.92 -4.00 -9.76
CA ARG A 183 11.76 -4.94 -10.49
C ARG A 183 11.92 -4.55 -11.96
N ASP A 184 10.87 -4.05 -12.61
CA ASP A 184 10.93 -3.63 -14.01
C ASP A 184 11.92 -2.46 -14.22
N ILE A 185 12.12 -1.62 -13.19
CA ILE A 185 13.01 -0.46 -13.23
C ILE A 185 14.43 -0.83 -12.80
N TYR A 186 14.53 -1.69 -11.81
CA TYR A 186 15.79 -2.06 -11.14
C TYR A 186 16.08 -3.56 -11.34
N TYR A 187 15.97 -4.05 -12.57
CA TYR A 187 16.06 -5.47 -12.94
C TYR A 187 17.42 -6.13 -12.63
N ASP A 188 18.47 -5.34 -12.49
CA ASP A 188 19.86 -5.75 -12.23
C ASP A 188 20.23 -5.76 -10.74
N MET A 189 19.28 -5.44 -9.84
CA MET A 189 19.52 -5.46 -8.40
C MET A 189 19.46 -6.87 -7.81
N ASP A 190 20.27 -7.10 -6.79
CA ASP A 190 20.12 -8.27 -5.92
C ASP A 190 18.86 -8.18 -5.05
N ILE A 191 18.44 -9.31 -4.48
CA ILE A 191 17.21 -9.40 -3.68
C ILE A 191 17.22 -8.45 -2.47
N PRO A 192 18.29 -8.37 -1.63
CA PRO A 192 18.32 -7.42 -0.53
C PRO A 192 18.12 -5.97 -0.96
N ASN A 193 18.79 -5.53 -2.04
CA ASN A 193 18.65 -4.19 -2.58
C ASN A 193 17.26 -3.93 -3.18
N ALA A 194 16.62 -4.94 -3.79
CA ALA A 194 15.26 -4.82 -4.30
C ALA A 194 14.25 -4.57 -3.16
N PHE A 195 14.39 -5.23 -2.02
CA PHE A 195 13.57 -4.95 -0.83
C PHE A 195 13.90 -3.58 -0.22
N ALA A 196 15.17 -3.20 -0.14
CA ALA A 196 15.56 -1.86 0.32
C ALA A 196 14.91 -0.77 -0.57
N LYS A 197 14.83 -0.98 -1.90
CA LYS A 197 14.11 -0.06 -2.79
C LYS A 197 12.60 0.01 -2.55
N ALA A 198 11.98 -1.08 -2.13
CA ALA A 198 10.58 -1.04 -1.69
C ALA A 198 10.43 -0.20 -0.40
N ASP A 199 11.35 -0.35 0.56
CA ASP A 199 11.38 0.45 1.79
C ASP A 199 11.68 1.92 1.49
N ASP A 200 12.63 2.25 0.59
CA ASP A 200 12.89 3.60 0.08
C ASP A 200 11.62 4.23 -0.50
N THR A 201 10.84 3.45 -1.25
CA THR A 201 9.61 3.94 -1.89
C THR A 201 8.54 4.30 -0.86
N LEU A 202 8.39 3.48 0.20
CA LEU A 202 7.53 3.79 1.35
C LEU A 202 8.02 5.06 2.07
N THR A 203 9.33 5.19 2.24
CA THR A 203 9.97 6.37 2.84
C THR A 203 9.68 7.63 2.05
N ILE A 204 9.88 7.60 0.74
CA ILE A 204 9.61 8.72 -0.17
C ILE A 204 8.15 9.14 -0.09
N ALA A 205 7.21 8.18 -0.04
CA ALA A 205 5.80 8.47 0.06
C ALA A 205 5.45 9.18 1.39
N ALA A 206 5.86 8.63 2.53
CA ALA A 206 5.61 9.23 3.83
C ALA A 206 6.32 10.59 3.96
N LYS A 207 7.57 10.68 3.52
CA LYS A 207 8.39 11.90 3.53
C LYS A 207 7.73 13.02 2.73
N SER A 208 7.37 12.76 1.49
CA SER A 208 6.82 13.79 0.61
C SER A 208 5.51 14.39 1.13
N ILE A 209 4.63 13.55 1.73
CA ILE A 209 3.39 14.05 2.33
C ILE A 209 3.67 14.82 3.64
N SER A 210 4.61 14.33 4.46
CA SER A 210 4.99 15.01 5.70
C SER A 210 5.66 16.36 5.42
N GLU A 211 6.56 16.44 4.44
CA GLU A 211 7.25 17.66 4.05
C GLU A 211 6.27 18.76 3.59
N ILE A 212 5.17 18.40 2.93
CA ILE A 212 4.13 19.35 2.54
C ILE A 212 3.57 20.11 3.75
N ILE A 213 3.47 19.43 4.91
CA ILE A 213 2.91 19.98 6.14
C ILE A 213 3.98 20.69 6.99
N THR A 214 5.21 20.17 6.98
CA THR A 214 6.26 20.59 7.94
C THR A 214 7.25 21.60 7.36
N VAL A 215 7.43 21.63 6.03
CA VAL A 215 8.37 22.54 5.38
C VAL A 215 7.69 23.86 5.00
N THR A 216 8.23 24.95 5.51
CA THR A 216 7.71 26.29 5.22
C THR A 216 8.14 26.75 3.82
N GLY A 217 7.20 27.24 3.03
CA GLY A 217 7.43 27.78 1.68
C GLY A 217 6.92 29.20 1.50
N TYR A 218 6.97 29.72 0.28
CA TYR A 218 6.35 31.02 -0.07
C TYR A 218 4.83 30.92 -0.13
N ILE A 219 4.31 29.82 -0.65
CA ILE A 219 2.89 29.48 -0.63
C ILE A 219 2.80 28.20 0.21
N ASN A 220 2.50 28.41 1.49
CA ASN A 220 2.44 27.31 2.43
C ASN A 220 1.21 26.44 2.19
N LEU A 221 1.45 25.14 2.21
CA LEU A 221 0.42 24.14 2.37
C LEU A 221 0.41 23.71 3.84
N ASP A 222 -0.76 23.61 4.42
CA ASP A 222 -0.90 23.23 5.82
C ASP A 222 -1.60 21.86 5.98
N PHE A 223 -1.75 21.44 7.23
CA PHE A 223 -2.45 20.20 7.54
C PHE A 223 -3.90 20.19 7.04
N ALA A 224 -4.59 21.33 7.00
CA ALA A 224 -5.98 21.39 6.56
C ALA A 224 -6.10 21.14 5.05
N ASP A 225 -5.13 21.61 4.25
CA ASP A 225 -5.04 21.37 2.81
C ASP A 225 -4.85 19.87 2.53
N VAL A 226 -3.88 19.25 3.20
CA VAL A 226 -3.61 17.81 3.07
C VAL A 226 -4.82 17.00 3.54
N ASN A 227 -5.46 17.41 4.63
CA ASN A 227 -6.68 16.75 5.12
C ASN A 227 -7.84 16.86 4.11
N THR A 228 -8.00 17.99 3.43
CA THR A 228 -9.05 18.19 2.40
C THR A 228 -8.85 17.24 1.21
N ILE A 229 -7.62 17.05 0.78
CA ILE A 229 -7.29 16.15 -0.32
C ILE A 229 -7.43 14.68 0.06
N LEU A 230 -6.91 14.30 1.24
CA LEU A 230 -6.79 12.89 1.64
C LEU A 230 -8.03 12.35 2.37
N ARG A 231 -8.79 13.19 3.09
CA ARG A 231 -9.97 12.75 3.85
C ARG A 231 -11.01 12.14 2.92
N ASN A 232 -11.35 10.86 3.16
CA ASN A 232 -12.23 10.07 2.30
C ASN A 232 -11.79 10.03 0.83
N GLY A 233 -10.49 10.16 0.57
CA GLY A 233 -9.91 10.20 -0.78
C GLY A 233 -9.88 8.84 -1.48
N GLY A 234 -10.04 7.76 -0.75
CA GLY A 234 -10.03 6.39 -1.29
C GLY A 234 -8.63 5.98 -1.79
N VAL A 235 -8.52 5.59 -3.06
CA VAL A 235 -7.20 5.32 -3.64
C VAL A 235 -6.47 6.65 -3.86
N ALA A 236 -5.26 6.74 -3.34
CA ALA A 236 -4.36 7.86 -3.56
C ALA A 236 -3.19 7.43 -4.44
N ILE A 237 -2.76 8.33 -5.27
CA ILE A 237 -1.57 8.20 -6.08
C ILE A 237 -0.65 9.34 -5.71
N MET A 238 0.62 9.02 -5.49
CA MET A 238 1.64 10.01 -5.25
C MET A 238 2.78 9.79 -6.23
N SER A 239 3.34 10.88 -6.71
CA SER A 239 4.53 10.85 -7.53
C SER A 239 5.37 12.09 -7.31
N ASN A 240 6.68 11.94 -7.50
CA ASN A 240 7.61 13.04 -7.52
C ASN A 240 8.54 12.92 -8.71
N GLY A 241 8.98 14.06 -9.22
CA GLY A 241 9.93 14.17 -10.31
C GLY A 241 10.88 15.33 -10.06
N LEU A 242 12.14 15.09 -10.37
CA LEU A 242 13.21 16.09 -10.33
C LEU A 242 13.50 16.60 -11.74
N GLY A 243 13.64 17.90 -11.88
CA GLY A 243 14.04 18.53 -13.13
C GLY A 243 15.27 19.41 -12.95
N ARG A 244 16.10 19.48 -14.02
CA ARG A 244 17.37 20.19 -14.04
C ARG A 244 17.53 20.98 -15.35
N GLY A 245 18.32 22.05 -15.32
CA GLY A 245 18.68 22.84 -16.49
C GLY A 245 17.61 23.84 -16.93
N GLU A 246 17.65 24.30 -18.19
CA GLU A 246 16.81 25.38 -18.70
C GLU A 246 15.30 25.08 -18.65
N ASN A 247 14.89 23.82 -18.89
CA ASN A 247 13.47 23.39 -18.88
C ASN A 247 13.20 22.52 -17.65
N ARG A 248 13.72 22.90 -16.50
CA ARG A 248 13.69 22.08 -15.27
C ARG A 248 12.26 21.79 -14.80
N VAL A 249 11.31 22.69 -14.95
CA VAL A 249 9.92 22.48 -14.56
C VAL A 249 9.23 21.47 -15.47
N SER A 250 9.35 21.62 -16.80
CA SER A 250 8.85 20.62 -17.76
C SER A 250 9.48 19.24 -17.56
N ALA A 251 10.78 19.20 -17.30
CA ALA A 251 11.49 17.95 -17.01
C ALA A 251 10.98 17.31 -15.70
N ALA A 252 10.76 18.11 -14.66
CA ALA A 252 10.19 17.62 -13.39
C ALA A 252 8.77 17.08 -13.59
N ILE A 253 7.90 17.80 -14.32
CA ILE A 253 6.53 17.34 -14.64
C ILE A 253 6.59 16.02 -15.40
N HIS A 254 7.44 15.95 -16.44
CA HIS A 254 7.60 14.73 -17.25
C HIS A 254 8.05 13.54 -16.38
N ASN A 255 9.06 13.73 -15.53
CA ASN A 255 9.57 12.70 -14.65
C ASN A 255 8.53 12.28 -13.59
N THR A 256 7.73 13.23 -13.10
CA THR A 256 6.62 12.93 -12.20
C THR A 256 5.58 12.03 -12.87
N LEU A 257 5.18 12.33 -14.10
CA LEU A 257 4.18 11.55 -14.84
C LEU A 257 4.66 10.15 -15.25
N HIS A 258 5.98 9.97 -15.38
CA HIS A 258 6.59 8.69 -15.74
C HIS A 258 7.18 7.95 -14.52
N SER A 259 6.86 8.40 -13.31
CA SER A 259 7.30 7.74 -12.08
C SER A 259 6.66 6.35 -11.96
N PRO A 260 7.44 5.35 -11.53
CA PRO A 260 6.94 4.00 -11.28
C PRO A 260 5.84 3.93 -10.21
N LEU A 261 5.77 4.95 -9.37
CA LEU A 261 4.76 5.05 -8.31
C LEU A 261 3.35 5.31 -8.83
N LEU A 262 3.19 5.81 -10.06
CA LEU A 262 1.89 6.06 -10.68
C LEU A 262 1.14 4.77 -11.09
N ASN A 263 1.79 3.62 -11.06
CA ASN A 263 1.15 2.30 -11.22
C ASN A 263 0.23 2.18 -12.46
N ASN A 264 0.60 2.82 -13.57
CA ASN A 264 -0.18 2.95 -14.81
C ASN A 264 -1.54 3.68 -14.65
N ASN A 265 -1.79 4.29 -13.52
CA ASN A 265 -3.02 5.05 -13.32
C ASN A 265 -2.92 6.41 -14.02
N ASP A 266 -3.99 6.77 -14.69
CA ASP A 266 -4.10 8.07 -15.34
C ASP A 266 -4.39 9.15 -14.29
N VAL A 267 -3.34 9.90 -13.91
CA VAL A 267 -3.46 10.97 -12.91
C VAL A 267 -4.50 12.02 -13.31
N PHE A 268 -4.76 12.18 -14.61
CA PHE A 268 -5.72 13.15 -15.12
C PHE A 268 -7.19 12.81 -14.81
N LYS A 269 -7.47 11.60 -14.31
CA LYS A 269 -8.79 11.19 -13.83
C LYS A 269 -9.05 11.49 -12.37
N ALA A 270 -8.07 12.04 -11.66
CA ALA A 270 -8.23 12.45 -10.27
C ALA A 270 -9.33 13.50 -10.11
N LYS A 271 -10.03 13.50 -8.98
CA LYS A 271 -10.98 14.54 -8.59
C LYS A 271 -10.35 15.63 -7.75
N LYS A 272 -9.28 15.29 -7.03
CA LYS A 272 -8.55 16.19 -6.17
C LYS A 272 -7.07 16.02 -6.38
N ILE A 273 -6.35 17.12 -6.48
CA ILE A 273 -4.89 17.15 -6.64
C ILE A 273 -4.30 18.17 -5.67
N LEU A 274 -3.21 17.74 -5.04
CA LEU A 274 -2.28 18.63 -4.38
C LEU A 274 -0.96 18.60 -5.16
N LEU A 275 -0.52 19.79 -5.56
CA LEU A 275 0.72 20.02 -6.30
C LEU A 275 1.69 20.80 -5.42
N ASN A 276 2.83 20.24 -5.10
CA ASN A 276 3.89 20.96 -4.39
C ASN A 276 5.12 21.12 -5.30
N ILE A 277 5.57 22.37 -5.46
CA ILE A 277 6.74 22.72 -6.25
C ILE A 277 7.85 23.13 -5.29
N THR A 278 8.87 22.28 -5.16
CA THR A 278 10.02 22.55 -4.30
C THR A 278 11.21 22.96 -5.16
N PHE A 279 11.89 24.04 -4.79
CA PHE A 279 13.04 24.56 -5.52
C PHE A 279 14.17 24.97 -4.59
N GLY A 280 15.38 25.01 -5.12
CA GLY A 280 16.57 25.38 -4.38
C GLY A 280 16.74 26.88 -4.23
N THR A 281 17.70 27.26 -3.39
CA THR A 281 18.01 28.69 -3.10
C THR A 281 18.90 29.33 -4.16
N VAL A 282 19.64 28.52 -4.92
CA VAL A 282 20.59 29.00 -5.94
C VAL A 282 19.87 29.61 -7.13
N GLN A 283 18.80 28.98 -7.58
CA GLN A 283 17.94 29.47 -8.65
C GLN A 283 16.47 29.42 -8.24
N PRO A 284 15.89 30.53 -7.77
CA PRO A 284 14.47 30.63 -7.44
C PRO A 284 13.58 30.31 -8.63
N LEU A 285 12.35 29.87 -8.36
CA LEU A 285 11.33 29.62 -9.36
C LEU A 285 10.94 30.93 -10.06
N MET A 286 11.02 30.97 -11.39
CA MET A 286 10.71 32.16 -12.19
C MET A 286 9.23 32.15 -12.61
N MET A 287 8.64 33.35 -12.76
CA MET A 287 7.25 33.48 -13.24
C MET A 287 7.04 32.92 -14.64
N GLU A 288 8.06 32.92 -15.48
CA GLU A 288 8.03 32.30 -16.81
C GLU A 288 7.85 30.78 -16.73
N GLU A 289 8.51 30.13 -15.76
CA GLU A 289 8.40 28.69 -15.51
C GLU A 289 7.00 28.28 -15.02
N MET A 290 6.22 29.22 -14.46
CA MET A 290 4.83 28.95 -14.05
C MET A 290 3.88 28.73 -15.23
N ASN A 291 4.24 29.16 -16.45
CA ASN A 291 3.46 28.84 -17.65
C ASN A 291 3.43 27.32 -17.90
N GLU A 292 4.56 26.64 -17.67
CA GLU A 292 4.66 25.17 -17.81
C GLU A 292 3.76 24.43 -16.81
N VAL A 293 3.66 24.95 -15.58
CA VAL A 293 2.74 24.45 -14.56
C VAL A 293 1.29 24.70 -14.98
N HIS A 294 0.99 25.89 -15.51
CA HIS A 294 -0.35 26.22 -16.00
C HIS A 294 -0.77 25.30 -17.15
N ASP A 295 0.10 25.09 -18.14
CA ASP A 295 -0.16 24.18 -19.27
C ASP A 295 -0.35 22.73 -18.80
N PHE A 296 0.38 22.32 -17.79
CA PHE A 296 0.18 21.01 -17.16
C PHE A 296 -1.19 20.91 -16.49
N MET A 297 -1.57 21.90 -15.68
CA MET A 297 -2.85 21.92 -14.99
C MET A 297 -4.03 21.99 -15.98
N GLY A 298 -3.85 22.63 -17.12
CA GLY A 298 -4.86 22.71 -18.19
C GLY A 298 -5.21 21.36 -18.85
N LYS A 299 -4.43 20.28 -18.57
CA LYS A 299 -4.71 18.93 -19.06
C LYS A 299 -5.73 18.17 -18.19
N PHE A 300 -6.02 18.68 -16.99
CA PHE A 300 -7.00 18.10 -16.10
C PHE A 300 -8.42 18.56 -16.44
N ASN A 301 -9.41 17.80 -15.96
CA ASN A 301 -10.81 18.19 -16.11
C ASN A 301 -11.11 19.50 -15.37
N SER A 302 -12.03 20.29 -15.90
CA SER A 302 -12.43 21.60 -15.30
C SER A 302 -12.98 21.49 -13.88
N ASP A 303 -13.48 20.33 -13.48
CA ASP A 303 -14.12 20.08 -12.19
C ASP A 303 -13.16 19.57 -11.11
N ILE A 304 -11.84 19.55 -11.41
CA ILE A 304 -10.84 19.09 -10.45
C ILE A 304 -10.61 20.13 -9.35
N GLU A 305 -10.58 19.67 -8.10
CA GLU A 305 -10.15 20.48 -6.97
C GLU A 305 -8.62 20.47 -6.89
N VAL A 306 -8.00 21.64 -7.08
CA VAL A 306 -6.55 21.80 -7.08
C VAL A 306 -6.11 22.65 -5.91
N ILE A 307 -5.24 22.09 -5.08
CA ILE A 307 -4.49 22.81 -4.05
C ILE A 307 -3.02 22.80 -4.47
N TRP A 308 -2.36 23.94 -4.45
CA TRP A 308 -0.95 23.99 -4.80
C TRP A 308 -0.15 24.88 -3.87
N GLY A 309 1.14 24.57 -3.74
CA GLY A 309 2.05 25.33 -2.92
C GLY A 309 3.48 25.26 -3.42
N THR A 310 4.33 26.04 -2.77
CA THR A 310 5.76 26.07 -3.07
C THR A 310 6.56 25.92 -1.80
N ALA A 311 7.61 25.13 -1.83
CA ALA A 311 8.54 24.93 -0.72
C ALA A 311 9.98 25.24 -1.13
N LEU A 312 10.82 25.53 -0.16
CA LEU A 312 12.23 25.84 -0.35
C LEU A 312 13.06 24.71 0.26
N ASP A 313 13.97 24.16 -0.54
CA ASP A 313 14.87 23.09 -0.10
C ASP A 313 16.30 23.44 -0.52
N GLN A 314 17.15 23.69 0.47
CA GLN A 314 18.54 24.09 0.22
C GLN A 314 19.38 22.99 -0.46
N GLU A 315 18.96 21.73 -0.36
CA GLU A 315 19.67 20.61 -0.97
C GLU A 315 19.40 20.48 -2.47
N LEU A 316 18.42 21.20 -3.02
CA LEU A 316 18.07 21.15 -4.43
C LEU A 316 18.95 22.03 -5.33
N ASP A 317 19.76 22.93 -4.78
CA ASP A 317 20.60 23.87 -5.54
C ASP A 317 19.80 24.63 -6.63
N ASP A 318 20.04 24.29 -7.92
CA ASP A 318 19.36 24.84 -9.10
C ASP A 318 18.21 23.96 -9.62
N ASN A 319 17.94 22.84 -8.96
CA ASN A 319 16.93 21.89 -9.40
C ASN A 319 15.52 22.28 -8.92
N VAL A 320 14.52 21.68 -9.57
CA VAL A 320 13.11 21.74 -9.17
C VAL A 320 12.59 20.33 -8.94
N LYS A 321 11.90 20.13 -7.82
CA LYS A 321 11.17 18.89 -7.49
C LYS A 321 9.68 19.19 -7.54
N ILE A 322 8.93 18.44 -8.32
CA ILE A 322 7.47 18.49 -8.36
C ILE A 322 6.92 17.25 -7.70
N THR A 323 6.06 17.44 -6.72
CA THR A 323 5.34 16.37 -6.03
C THR A 323 3.85 16.51 -6.32
N ILE A 324 3.24 15.43 -6.80
CA ILE A 324 1.80 15.34 -7.04
C ILE A 324 1.21 14.31 -6.08
N LEU A 325 0.16 14.71 -5.39
CA LEU A 325 -0.70 13.83 -4.61
C LEU A 325 -2.11 13.92 -5.18
N ALA A 326 -2.61 12.83 -5.75
CA ALA A 326 -3.88 12.79 -6.44
C ALA A 326 -4.82 11.78 -5.79
N THR A 327 -6.09 12.12 -5.63
CA THR A 327 -7.12 11.28 -4.99
C THR A 327 -8.48 11.40 -5.70
N GLY A 328 -9.44 10.61 -5.21
CA GLY A 328 -10.81 10.68 -5.72
C GLY A 328 -10.99 9.94 -7.03
N PHE A 329 -10.12 8.98 -7.32
CA PHE A 329 -10.31 8.07 -8.45
C PHE A 329 -11.57 7.25 -8.24
N GLY A 330 -12.46 7.21 -9.25
CA GLY A 330 -13.61 6.34 -9.25
C GLY A 330 -13.18 4.87 -9.24
N ILE A 331 -14.04 3.98 -8.77
CA ILE A 331 -13.81 2.53 -8.89
C ILE A 331 -13.67 2.16 -10.39
N GLU A 332 -14.32 2.92 -11.27
CA GLU A 332 -14.28 2.75 -12.72
C GLU A 332 -12.98 3.23 -13.36
N ASP A 333 -12.32 4.21 -12.77
CA ASP A 333 -11.09 4.82 -13.31
C ASP A 333 -9.83 3.99 -13.07
N VAL A 334 -9.89 3.05 -12.13
CA VAL A 334 -8.81 2.13 -11.79
C VAL A 334 -8.95 0.79 -12.52
N VAL A 335 -10.00 0.65 -13.35
CA VAL A 335 -10.32 -0.57 -14.12
C VAL A 335 -10.24 -0.26 -15.61
N PRO A 336 -9.42 -0.95 -16.41
CA PRO A 336 -9.59 -0.93 -17.85
C PRO A 336 -10.97 -1.49 -18.19
N LEU A 337 -11.84 -0.66 -18.76
CA LEU A 337 -13.12 -1.05 -19.31
C LEU A 337 -12.92 -1.97 -20.53
N THR A 338 -12.83 -3.25 -20.32
CA THR A 338 -13.10 -4.23 -21.37
C THR A 338 -13.98 -5.30 -20.79
N GLU A 339 -15.28 -5.04 -20.90
CA GLU A 339 -16.41 -5.94 -21.08
C GLU A 339 -17.71 -5.21 -20.76
N ILE A 340 -18.15 -4.40 -21.73
CA ILE A 340 -19.57 -4.06 -21.84
C ILE A 340 -20.17 -5.13 -22.73
N GLU A 341 -20.62 -6.22 -22.17
CA GLU A 341 -21.64 -7.03 -22.81
C GLU A 341 -23.00 -6.63 -22.26
N ASN A 342 -23.80 -6.12 -23.20
CA ASN A 342 -25.28 -6.01 -23.14
C ASN A 342 -25.91 -5.21 -21.98
N GLY A 343 -25.87 -3.88 -22.08
CA GLY A 343 -27.04 -3.03 -21.83
C GLY A 343 -27.75 -3.07 -20.48
N LYS A 344 -27.17 -3.61 -19.39
CA LYS A 344 -27.74 -3.51 -18.04
C LYS A 344 -26.67 -3.11 -17.06
N ARG A 345 -26.64 -1.83 -16.74
CA ARG A 345 -25.97 -1.30 -15.55
C ARG A 345 -26.52 -2.02 -14.32
N LYS A 346 -25.82 -3.01 -13.81
CA LYS A 346 -25.95 -3.45 -12.42
C LYS A 346 -24.85 -2.75 -11.64
N VAL A 347 -25.20 -1.64 -11.01
CA VAL A 347 -24.46 -1.11 -9.88
C VAL A 347 -24.53 -2.20 -8.83
N LEU A 348 -23.44 -2.95 -8.69
CA LEU A 348 -23.26 -3.88 -7.58
C LEU A 348 -23.01 -3.02 -6.33
N GLU A 349 -24.08 -2.73 -5.61
CA GLU A 349 -23.98 -2.20 -4.25
C GLU A 349 -23.18 -3.20 -3.42
N ASN A 350 -21.98 -2.78 -3.01
CA ASN A 350 -21.00 -3.57 -2.25
C ASN A 350 -21.54 -4.16 -0.92
N THR A 351 -22.74 -3.79 -0.50
CA THR A 351 -23.38 -4.22 0.74
C THR A 351 -23.97 -5.62 0.70
N GLU A 352 -24.38 -6.13 -0.45
CA GLU A 352 -24.93 -7.49 -0.57
C GLU A 352 -23.87 -8.57 -0.71
N ILE A 353 -22.70 -8.23 -1.30
CA ILE A 353 -21.60 -9.18 -1.45
C ILE A 353 -20.97 -9.50 -0.10
N ILE A 354 -20.86 -8.50 0.79
CA ILE A 354 -20.31 -8.67 2.14
C ILE A 354 -21.24 -9.50 3.03
N ARG A 355 -22.57 -9.33 2.91
CA ARG A 355 -23.53 -10.13 3.69
C ARG A 355 -23.64 -11.59 3.25
N LYS A 356 -23.31 -11.91 1.99
CA LYS A 356 -23.27 -13.30 1.50
C LYS A 356 -21.98 -14.04 1.81
N ALA A 357 -20.89 -13.34 2.07
CA ALA A 357 -19.60 -13.94 2.45
C ALA A 357 -19.57 -14.45 3.90
N GLU A 358 -20.52 -14.01 4.76
CA GLU A 358 -20.69 -14.50 6.14
C GLU A 358 -21.55 -15.75 6.26
N GLY A 359 -22.20 -16.19 5.17
CA GLY A 359 -23.04 -17.38 5.11
C GLY A 359 -22.57 -18.36 4.04
N GLU A 360 -21.90 -19.41 4.47
CA GLU A 360 -21.66 -20.68 3.76
C GLU A 360 -20.88 -20.67 2.44
N LEU A 361 -19.73 -21.28 2.47
CA LEU A 361 -18.90 -21.98 1.48
C LEU A 361 -19.60 -22.45 0.17
N GLN A 362 -20.17 -21.57 -0.62
CA GLN A 362 -20.69 -21.90 -1.94
C GLN A 362 -20.57 -20.73 -2.92
N ASN A 363 -19.37 -20.18 -3.17
CA ASN A 363 -19.14 -19.40 -4.39
C ASN A 363 -17.64 -19.36 -4.76
N SER A 364 -17.08 -20.52 -5.06
CA SER A 364 -15.74 -20.62 -5.59
C SER A 364 -15.55 -19.82 -6.89
N GLU A 365 -16.60 -19.69 -7.68
CA GLU A 365 -16.53 -18.98 -8.96
C GLU A 365 -16.56 -17.46 -8.82
N GLU A 366 -17.33 -16.90 -7.88
CA GLU A 366 -17.35 -15.44 -7.64
C GLU A 366 -16.04 -14.98 -6.96
N GLU A 367 -15.54 -15.77 -6.01
CA GLU A 367 -14.24 -15.50 -5.38
C GLU A 367 -13.10 -15.60 -6.40
N GLU A 368 -13.11 -16.59 -7.28
CA GLU A 368 -12.15 -16.72 -8.37
C GLU A 368 -12.21 -15.54 -9.34
N LYS A 369 -13.40 -15.07 -9.72
CA LYS A 369 -13.60 -13.88 -10.56
C LYS A 369 -13.07 -12.63 -9.88
N TRP A 370 -13.34 -12.45 -8.60
CA TRP A 370 -12.87 -11.32 -7.82
C TRP A 370 -11.34 -11.32 -7.65
N ILE A 371 -10.73 -12.47 -7.34
CA ILE A 371 -9.27 -12.63 -7.28
C ILE A 371 -8.65 -12.32 -8.65
N ARG A 372 -9.23 -12.82 -9.73
CA ARG A 372 -8.75 -12.55 -11.10
C ARG A 372 -8.81 -11.07 -11.45
N TYR A 373 -9.88 -10.40 -11.04
CA TYR A 373 -10.00 -8.96 -11.16
C TYR A 373 -8.89 -8.21 -10.42
N LEU A 374 -8.61 -8.56 -9.15
CA LEU A 374 -7.54 -7.94 -8.37
C LEU A 374 -6.15 -8.21 -8.97
N LEU A 375 -5.89 -9.42 -9.44
CA LEU A 375 -4.63 -9.75 -10.10
C LEU A 375 -4.44 -8.91 -11.38
N LYS A 376 -5.48 -8.77 -12.20
CA LYS A 376 -5.45 -7.92 -13.41
C LYS A 376 -5.19 -6.46 -13.05
N LYS A 377 -5.87 -5.95 -12.03
CA LYS A 377 -5.76 -4.57 -11.55
C LYS A 377 -4.34 -4.21 -11.11
N TYR A 378 -3.72 -5.06 -10.30
CA TYR A 378 -2.43 -4.72 -9.69
C TYR A 378 -1.21 -5.24 -10.46
N TYR A 379 -1.34 -6.34 -11.20
CA TYR A 379 -0.20 -6.97 -11.92
C TYR A 379 -0.32 -6.94 -13.44
N GLY A 380 -1.46 -6.54 -14.00
CA GLY A 380 -1.71 -6.49 -15.45
C GLY A 380 -2.25 -7.79 -16.03
N GLU A 381 -2.71 -7.74 -17.30
CA GLU A 381 -3.41 -8.86 -17.95
C GLU A 381 -2.51 -10.07 -18.21
N ASP A 382 -1.34 -9.87 -18.76
CA ASP A 382 -0.43 -10.95 -19.16
C ASP A 382 0.04 -11.77 -17.96
N ILE A 383 0.36 -11.10 -16.86
CA ILE A 383 0.80 -11.72 -15.62
C ILE A 383 -0.35 -12.42 -14.92
N SER A 384 -1.53 -11.78 -14.88
CA SER A 384 -2.72 -12.35 -14.26
C SER A 384 -3.17 -13.63 -14.96
N ALA A 385 -3.07 -13.70 -16.29
CA ALA A 385 -3.38 -14.89 -17.07
C ALA A 385 -2.44 -16.08 -16.76
N GLY A 386 -1.16 -15.79 -16.48
CA GLY A 386 -0.20 -16.78 -16.02
C GLY A 386 -0.49 -17.31 -14.61
N MET A 387 -0.90 -16.44 -13.68
CA MET A 387 -1.19 -16.78 -12.28
C MET A 387 -2.50 -17.54 -12.10
N THR A 388 -3.49 -17.27 -12.95
CA THR A 388 -4.80 -17.92 -12.89
C THR A 388 -4.85 -19.26 -13.64
N LYS A 389 -3.76 -19.70 -14.25
CA LYS A 389 -3.66 -21.10 -14.69
C LYS A 389 -3.77 -21.96 -13.45
N THR A 390 -4.99 -22.33 -13.11
CA THR A 390 -5.30 -23.33 -12.10
C THR A 390 -4.44 -24.54 -12.42
N ARG A 391 -3.71 -25.04 -11.44
CA ARG A 391 -3.14 -26.39 -11.56
C ARG A 391 -4.33 -27.26 -11.97
N PRO A 392 -4.27 -27.98 -13.09
CA PRO A 392 -5.37 -28.83 -13.48
C PRO A 392 -5.76 -29.65 -12.26
N LYS A 393 -7.04 -29.59 -11.86
CA LYS A 393 -7.54 -30.42 -10.76
C LYS A 393 -7.09 -31.84 -11.09
N PRO A 394 -6.49 -32.55 -10.14
CA PRO A 394 -6.05 -33.92 -10.41
C PRO A 394 -7.24 -34.69 -10.94
N PHE A 395 -7.09 -35.30 -12.09
CA PHE A 395 -8.14 -36.13 -12.64
C PHE A 395 -8.19 -37.41 -11.78
N ILE A 396 -9.29 -37.57 -11.04
CA ILE A 396 -9.51 -38.74 -10.20
C ILE A 396 -10.21 -39.78 -11.05
N PHE A 397 -9.48 -40.87 -11.32
CA PHE A 397 -10.09 -42.01 -11.97
C PHE A 397 -11.11 -42.66 -11.05
N ASN A 398 -12.24 -43.11 -11.62
CA ASN A 398 -13.18 -43.96 -10.91
C ASN A 398 -12.50 -45.28 -10.55
N LEU A 399 -12.84 -45.91 -9.43
CA LEU A 399 -12.27 -47.17 -8.98
C LEU A 399 -12.34 -48.25 -10.06
N ASN A 400 -13.40 -48.28 -10.86
CA ASN A 400 -13.57 -49.20 -11.98
C ASN A 400 -12.59 -48.98 -13.15
N ASN A 401 -11.87 -47.87 -13.17
CA ASN A 401 -10.90 -47.53 -14.22
C ASN A 401 -9.44 -47.87 -13.82
N LEU A 402 -9.22 -48.26 -12.57
CA LEU A 402 -7.90 -48.53 -12.05
C LEU A 402 -7.33 -49.89 -12.54
N ASP A 403 -8.21 -50.82 -12.94
CA ASP A 403 -7.81 -52.16 -13.46
C ASP A 403 -7.85 -52.21 -15.00
N ASP A 404 -8.01 -51.09 -15.67
CA ASP A 404 -8.05 -51.03 -17.14
C ASP A 404 -6.65 -50.78 -17.69
N ASN A 405 -6.05 -51.80 -18.29
CA ASN A 405 -4.68 -51.73 -18.81
C ASN A 405 -4.48 -50.64 -19.86
N GLU A 406 -5.52 -50.32 -20.69
CA GLU A 406 -5.39 -49.26 -21.70
C GLU A 406 -5.39 -47.88 -21.06
N ILE A 407 -6.13 -47.66 -19.96
CA ILE A 407 -6.08 -46.42 -19.20
C ILE A 407 -4.71 -46.27 -18.54
N ILE A 408 -4.21 -47.36 -17.98
CA ILE A 408 -2.89 -47.40 -17.34
C ILE A 408 -1.81 -47.09 -18.37
N ASP A 409 -1.83 -47.73 -19.54
CA ASP A 409 -0.86 -47.51 -20.62
C ASP A 409 -0.94 -46.09 -21.18
N ALA A 410 -2.17 -45.55 -21.36
CA ALA A 410 -2.36 -44.18 -21.80
C ALA A 410 -1.87 -43.15 -20.77
N VAL A 411 -2.00 -43.44 -19.48
CA VAL A 411 -1.48 -42.61 -18.41
C VAL A 411 0.03 -42.67 -18.33
N ILE A 412 0.61 -43.85 -18.48
CA ILE A 412 2.08 -44.06 -18.44
C ILE A 412 2.75 -43.42 -19.66
N SER A 413 2.13 -43.49 -20.84
CA SER A 413 2.67 -42.94 -22.09
C SER A 413 2.67 -41.39 -22.13
N HIS A 414 1.93 -40.73 -21.23
CA HIS A 414 1.87 -39.27 -21.17
C HIS A 414 2.52 -38.77 -19.87
N PRO A 415 3.64 -38.04 -19.93
CA PRO A 415 4.25 -37.43 -18.74
C PRO A 415 3.26 -36.53 -17.98
N PRO A 416 3.34 -36.41 -16.63
CA PRO A 416 2.38 -35.64 -15.81
C PRO A 416 2.16 -34.22 -16.27
N TYR A 417 3.18 -33.55 -16.80
CA TYR A 417 3.12 -32.18 -17.29
C TYR A 417 2.37 -32.02 -18.62
N ASN A 418 2.15 -33.12 -19.39
CA ASN A 418 1.41 -33.12 -20.65
C ASN A 418 -0.02 -33.65 -20.51
N ARG A 419 -0.45 -34.02 -19.30
CA ARG A 419 -1.80 -34.53 -19.02
C ARG A 419 -2.80 -33.39 -18.89
N SER A 420 -3.37 -32.93 -20.00
CA SER A 420 -4.49 -31.99 -19.93
C SER A 420 -5.75 -32.68 -19.40
N SER A 421 -6.61 -31.95 -18.67
CA SER A 421 -7.91 -32.49 -18.20
C SER A 421 -8.77 -33.02 -19.34
N GLN A 422 -8.68 -32.41 -20.52
CA GLN A 422 -9.39 -32.85 -21.73
C GLN A 422 -8.88 -34.19 -22.28
N LEU A 423 -7.57 -34.39 -22.27
CA LEU A 423 -6.94 -35.68 -22.65
C LEU A 423 -7.39 -36.78 -21.70
N MET A 424 -7.36 -36.53 -20.41
CA MET A 424 -7.73 -37.52 -19.39
C MET A 424 -9.24 -37.87 -19.44
N LEU A 425 -10.10 -36.91 -19.70
CA LEU A 425 -11.52 -37.11 -19.93
C LEU A 425 -11.79 -37.95 -21.18
N ASN A 426 -11.04 -37.72 -22.26
CA ASN A 426 -11.18 -38.47 -23.49
C ASN A 426 -10.74 -39.93 -23.31
N ILE A 427 -9.66 -40.19 -22.54
CA ILE A 427 -9.20 -41.54 -22.22
C ILE A 427 -10.27 -42.26 -21.38
N ALA A 428 -10.81 -41.64 -20.33
CA ALA A 428 -11.87 -42.22 -19.50
C ALA A 428 -13.15 -42.54 -20.31
N ARG A 429 -13.62 -41.62 -21.16
CA ARG A 429 -14.82 -41.83 -22.02
C ARG A 429 -14.59 -42.96 -23.01
N LYS A 430 -13.43 -43.10 -23.63
CA LYS A 430 -13.14 -44.21 -24.55
C LYS A 430 -13.16 -45.55 -23.82
N ALA A 431 -12.64 -45.64 -22.59
CA ALA A 431 -12.69 -46.87 -21.79
C ALA A 431 -14.11 -47.24 -21.37
N GLU A 432 -14.95 -46.25 -20.99
CA GLU A 432 -16.37 -46.46 -20.66
C GLU A 432 -17.18 -46.93 -21.88
N ALA A 433 -16.98 -46.32 -23.06
CA ALA A 433 -17.66 -46.72 -24.29
C ALA A 433 -17.35 -48.15 -24.74
N ARG A 434 -16.10 -48.60 -24.56
CA ARG A 434 -15.70 -49.99 -24.87
C ARG A 434 -16.28 -51.01 -23.90
N ARG A 435 -16.37 -50.67 -22.61
CA ARG A 435 -17.00 -51.55 -21.61
C ARG A 435 -18.50 -51.72 -21.90
N ALA A 436 -19.16 -50.64 -22.33
CA ALA A 436 -20.56 -50.74 -22.77
C ALA A 436 -20.70 -51.66 -24.01
N ALA A 437 -19.76 -51.59 -24.97
CA ALA A 437 -19.76 -52.43 -26.18
C ALA A 437 -19.39 -53.88 -25.96
N VAL A 438 -18.76 -54.25 -24.84
CA VAL A 438 -18.41 -55.64 -24.48
C VAL A 438 -19.47 -56.27 -23.57
N ALA A 439 -20.36 -55.44 -23.02
CA ALA A 439 -21.48 -55.90 -22.18
C ALA A 439 -22.78 -56.14 -22.96
N GLU A 440 -22.83 -55.74 -24.26
CA GLU A 440 -23.85 -56.14 -25.27
C GLU A 440 -23.35 -57.40 -26.03
#